data_3b06acbc05f18510d3a0efb24e6c7b28
#
_entry.id   3b06acbc05f18510d3a0efb24e6c7b28
#
_cell.length_a   1.000
_cell.length_b   1.000
_cell.length_c   1.000
_cell.angle_alpha   90.00
_cell.angle_beta   90.00
_cell.angle_gamma   90.00
#
_symmetry.space_group_name_H-M   'P 1'
#
loop_
_entity.id
_entity.type
_entity.pdbx_description
1 polymer ?
#
loop_
_entity_poly.entity_id
_entity_poly.type
_entity_poly.pdbx_seq_one_letter_code
_entity_poly.pdbx_strand_id
1 'polypeptide(L)'
;MKIEYLRKAKRGLCLAGFLAVLASGSAFAQAVGFTKGMPFSDGYVAGNTLYVAGQQGPDEHGKVTGTDITLQTTSAIAAIEKVVKQAGFQMTDIVSVTVYVTDLADVPAMNKVYIKLMPDPKPARATVKVAGLIGDAKIEISAIAVKH
;
A
#
# COMPACT_ATOMS: atom_id res chain seq x y z
N MET A 1 51.55 -33.52 56.29
CA MET A 1 52.40 -32.54 55.67
C MET A 1 51.95 -32.41 54.24
N LYS A 2 50.92 -31.57 53.94
CA LYS A 2 50.37 -31.30 52.62
C LYS A 2 50.13 -29.82 52.49
N ILE A 3 50.74 -29.19 51.56
CA ILE A 3 50.69 -27.78 51.23
C ILE A 3 49.54 -27.60 50.23
N GLU A 4 48.50 -26.89 50.65
CA GLU A 4 47.38 -26.52 49.78
C GLU A 4 47.68 -25.21 49.06
N TYR A 5 47.64 -25.27 47.74
CA TYR A 5 47.84 -24.13 46.85
C TYR A 5 46.48 -23.53 46.51
N LEU A 6 46.14 -22.37 47.10
CA LEU A 6 44.97 -21.60 46.77
C LEU A 6 45.17 -20.85 45.44
N ARG A 7 44.54 -21.32 44.38
CA ARG A 7 44.43 -20.60 43.10
C ARG A 7 43.27 -19.60 43.17
N LYS A 8 43.59 -18.32 43.27
CA LYS A 8 42.67 -17.22 43.08
C LYS A 8 42.24 -17.18 41.62
N ALA A 9 40.98 -17.53 41.31
CA ALA A 9 40.38 -17.31 40.01
C ALA A 9 40.01 -15.80 39.89
N LYS A 10 40.70 -15.10 39.02
CA LYS A 10 40.32 -13.75 38.57
C LYS A 10 39.10 -13.88 37.65
N ARG A 11 37.96 -13.40 38.12
CA ARG A 11 36.77 -13.21 37.27
C ARG A 11 37.05 -12.04 36.33
N GLY A 12 37.34 -12.34 35.08
CA GLY A 12 37.36 -11.38 33.99
C GLY A 12 35.94 -11.04 33.60
N LEU A 13 35.53 -9.79 33.85
CA LEU A 13 34.27 -9.22 33.38
C LEU A 13 34.42 -8.93 31.86
N CYS A 14 33.97 -9.86 31.03
CA CYS A 14 33.81 -9.57 29.57
C CYS A 14 32.61 -8.61 29.43
N LEU A 15 32.90 -7.32 29.24
CA LEU A 15 31.93 -6.37 28.69
C LEU A 15 31.75 -6.75 27.21
N ALA A 16 30.71 -7.53 26.91
CA ALA A 16 30.23 -7.68 25.54
C ALA A 16 29.53 -6.37 25.15
N GLY A 17 30.28 -5.50 24.48
CA GLY A 17 29.71 -4.32 23.86
C GLY A 17 28.73 -4.75 22.77
N PHE A 18 27.44 -4.58 23.02
CA PHE A 18 26.40 -4.70 22.01
C PHE A 18 26.56 -3.52 21.05
N LEU A 19 27.27 -3.75 19.94
CA LEU A 19 27.30 -2.81 18.81
C LEU A 19 25.90 -2.90 18.16
N ALA A 20 24.99 -2.00 18.54
CA ALA A 20 23.76 -1.80 17.82
C ALA A 20 24.13 -1.23 16.44
N VAL A 21 24.23 -2.10 15.45
CA VAL A 21 24.24 -1.69 14.05
C VAL A 21 22.87 -1.10 13.78
N LEU A 22 22.78 0.23 13.83
CA LEU A 22 21.69 0.97 13.23
C LEU A 22 21.75 0.67 11.72
N ALA A 23 21.02 -0.35 11.30
CA ALA A 23 20.71 -0.54 9.90
C ALA A 23 19.91 0.70 9.46
N SER A 24 20.63 1.71 8.98
CA SER A 24 20.02 2.78 8.20
C SER A 24 19.41 2.09 6.98
N GLY A 25 18.10 1.78 7.07
CA GLY A 25 17.34 1.21 5.99
C GLY A 25 17.47 2.13 4.79
N SER A 26 18.28 1.73 3.83
CA SER A 26 18.31 2.38 2.53
C SER A 26 16.87 2.39 2.04
N ALA A 27 16.31 3.58 1.83
CA ALA A 27 14.98 3.73 1.26
C ALA A 27 15.03 3.23 -0.19
N PHE A 28 14.77 1.93 -0.39
CA PHE A 28 14.76 1.33 -1.71
C PHE A 28 13.50 1.78 -2.43
N ALA A 29 13.71 2.30 -3.64
CA ALA A 29 12.64 2.53 -4.58
C ALA A 29 12.31 1.19 -5.27
N GLN A 30 11.05 0.76 -5.22
CA GLN A 30 10.63 -0.54 -5.74
C GLN A 30 9.30 -0.46 -6.46
N ALA A 31 9.24 -0.98 -7.70
CA ALA A 31 8.00 -1.17 -8.42
C ALA A 31 7.20 -2.35 -7.85
N VAL A 32 5.89 -2.19 -7.75
CA VAL A 32 4.93 -3.20 -7.30
C VAL A 32 4.03 -3.56 -8.48
N GLY A 33 3.79 -4.85 -8.73
CA GLY A 33 2.96 -5.30 -9.85
C GLY A 33 3.58 -5.01 -11.23
N PHE A 34 4.92 -4.91 -11.31
CA PHE A 34 5.59 -4.67 -12.60
C PHE A 34 5.45 -5.86 -13.53
N THR A 35 4.95 -5.63 -14.74
CA THR A 35 4.92 -6.61 -15.82
C THR A 35 5.75 -6.09 -17.01
N LYS A 36 6.71 -6.89 -17.48
CA LYS A 36 7.56 -6.51 -18.61
C LYS A 36 6.70 -6.22 -19.85
N GLY A 37 6.93 -5.07 -20.46
CA GLY A 37 6.18 -4.63 -21.65
C GLY A 37 4.98 -3.74 -21.35
N MET A 38 4.55 -3.64 -20.09
CA MET A 38 3.56 -2.64 -19.69
C MET A 38 4.22 -1.26 -19.47
N PRO A 39 3.53 -0.16 -19.82
CA PRO A 39 4.08 1.20 -19.70
C PRO A 39 4.08 1.75 -18.25
N PHE A 40 3.56 0.98 -17.28
CA PHE A 40 3.45 1.39 -15.87
C PHE A 40 3.56 0.17 -14.94
N SER A 41 3.70 0.44 -13.65
CA SER A 41 3.54 -0.54 -12.56
C SER A 41 2.26 -0.26 -11.78
N ASP A 42 1.68 -1.26 -11.13
CA ASP A 42 0.47 -1.08 -10.31
C ASP A 42 0.71 -0.15 -9.13
N GLY A 43 1.95 -0.10 -8.65
CA GLY A 43 2.38 0.82 -7.60
C GLY A 43 3.88 1.00 -7.58
N TYR A 44 4.34 1.97 -6.78
CA TYR A 44 5.76 2.26 -6.60
C TYR A 44 6.05 2.67 -5.16
N VAL A 45 6.96 1.97 -4.50
CA VAL A 45 7.43 2.31 -3.15
C VAL A 45 8.63 3.23 -3.24
N ALA A 46 8.60 4.34 -2.52
CA ALA A 46 9.72 5.26 -2.37
C ALA A 46 9.87 5.62 -0.88
N GLY A 47 10.88 5.07 -0.24
CA GLY A 47 11.04 5.20 1.21
C GLY A 47 9.89 4.54 1.98
N ASN A 48 9.21 5.32 2.81
CA ASN A 48 8.03 4.90 3.56
C ASN A 48 6.70 5.17 2.84
N THR A 49 6.75 5.61 1.57
CA THR A 49 5.58 6.02 0.80
C THR A 49 5.32 5.05 -0.35
N LEU A 50 4.07 4.62 -0.49
CA LEU A 50 3.58 3.86 -1.64
C LEU A 50 2.66 4.74 -2.48
N TYR A 51 2.96 4.84 -3.75
CA TYR A 51 2.11 5.43 -4.78
C TYR A 51 1.39 4.30 -5.51
N VAL A 52 0.06 4.26 -5.44
CA VAL A 52 -0.78 3.28 -6.15
C VAL A 52 -1.28 3.94 -7.43
N ALA A 53 -1.02 3.30 -8.57
CA ALA A 53 -1.53 3.74 -9.87
C ALA A 53 -3.06 3.70 -9.91
N GLY A 54 -3.67 4.34 -10.91
CA GLY A 54 -5.11 4.29 -11.12
C GLY A 54 -5.61 2.85 -11.26
N GLN A 55 -6.57 2.47 -10.43
CA GLN A 55 -7.17 1.14 -10.41
C GLN A 55 -8.64 1.23 -10.83
N GLN A 56 -9.02 0.48 -11.84
CA GLN A 56 -10.39 0.38 -12.34
C GLN A 56 -11.09 -0.89 -11.85
N GLY A 57 -10.34 -1.82 -11.25
CA GLY A 57 -10.84 -3.09 -10.75
C GLY A 57 -11.22 -4.07 -11.86
N PRO A 58 -10.25 -4.48 -12.71
CA PRO A 58 -10.52 -5.49 -13.73
C PRO A 58 -10.82 -6.84 -13.07
N ASP A 59 -11.60 -7.67 -13.78
CA ASP A 59 -11.79 -9.07 -13.46
C ASP A 59 -10.52 -9.89 -13.78
N GLU A 60 -10.59 -11.20 -13.60
CA GLU A 60 -9.49 -12.15 -13.89
C GLU A 60 -9.05 -12.16 -15.35
N HIS A 61 -9.89 -11.66 -16.26
CA HIS A 61 -9.59 -11.54 -17.70
C HIS A 61 -9.10 -10.14 -18.07
N GLY A 62 -8.89 -9.25 -17.10
CA GLY A 62 -8.46 -7.87 -17.33
C GLY A 62 -9.57 -6.95 -17.83
N LYS A 63 -10.84 -7.38 -17.79
CA LYS A 63 -11.98 -6.58 -18.18
C LYS A 63 -12.59 -5.87 -16.98
N VAL A 64 -12.99 -4.61 -17.17
CA VAL A 64 -13.69 -3.85 -16.13
C VAL A 64 -15.01 -4.54 -15.75
N THR A 65 -15.23 -4.70 -14.44
CA THR A 65 -16.35 -5.48 -13.92
C THR A 65 -17.68 -4.76 -14.10
N GLY A 66 -18.48 -5.21 -15.07
CA GLY A 66 -19.87 -4.78 -15.26
C GLY A 66 -20.01 -3.28 -15.60
N THR A 67 -21.25 -2.80 -15.62
CA THR A 67 -21.61 -1.39 -15.88
C THR A 67 -22.11 -0.65 -14.62
N ASP A 68 -22.23 -1.36 -13.50
CA ASP A 68 -22.73 -0.80 -12.22
C ASP A 68 -21.58 -0.15 -11.45
N ILE A 69 -21.77 1.11 -11.08
CA ILE A 69 -20.78 1.88 -10.32
C ILE A 69 -20.46 1.24 -8.97
N THR A 70 -21.42 0.54 -8.34
CA THR A 70 -21.24 -0.12 -7.04
C THR A 70 -20.25 -1.29 -7.18
N LEU A 71 -20.42 -2.11 -8.23
CA LEU A 71 -19.52 -3.21 -8.54
C LEU A 71 -18.14 -2.70 -8.91
N GLN A 72 -18.06 -1.71 -9.82
CA GLN A 72 -16.77 -1.15 -10.23
C GLN A 72 -16.02 -0.49 -9.07
N THR A 73 -16.72 0.22 -8.17
CA THR A 73 -16.09 0.81 -6.98
C THR A 73 -15.54 -0.29 -6.05
N THR A 74 -16.31 -1.36 -5.86
CA THR A 74 -15.87 -2.49 -5.03
C THR A 74 -14.61 -3.13 -5.61
N SER A 75 -14.59 -3.39 -6.91
CA SER A 75 -13.45 -4.00 -7.60
C SER A 75 -12.23 -3.09 -7.62
N ALA A 76 -12.41 -1.77 -7.83
CA ALA A 76 -11.32 -0.80 -7.80
C ALA A 76 -10.66 -0.73 -6.41
N ILE A 77 -11.46 -0.70 -5.33
CA ILE A 77 -10.92 -0.71 -3.95
C ILE A 77 -10.21 -2.03 -3.65
N ALA A 78 -10.75 -3.17 -4.10
CA ALA A 78 -10.10 -4.47 -3.94
C ALA A 78 -8.76 -4.54 -4.70
N ALA A 79 -8.66 -3.93 -5.89
CA ALA A 79 -7.42 -3.84 -6.63
C ALA A 79 -6.38 -2.97 -5.90
N ILE A 80 -6.79 -1.83 -5.32
CA ILE A 80 -5.92 -1.02 -4.44
C ILE A 80 -5.43 -1.85 -3.25
N GLU A 81 -6.32 -2.56 -2.57
CA GLU A 81 -5.96 -3.40 -1.42
C GLU A 81 -4.92 -4.45 -1.78
N LYS A 82 -5.05 -5.07 -2.96
CA LYS A 82 -4.06 -6.03 -3.49
C LYS A 82 -2.68 -5.38 -3.63
N VAL A 83 -2.58 -4.20 -4.26
CA VAL A 83 -1.32 -3.48 -4.46
C VAL A 83 -0.71 -3.08 -3.10
N VAL A 84 -1.53 -2.53 -2.20
CA VAL A 84 -1.13 -2.13 -0.84
C VAL A 84 -0.53 -3.31 -0.08
N LYS A 85 -1.21 -4.47 -0.09
CA LYS A 85 -0.71 -5.70 0.56
C LYS A 85 0.56 -6.25 -0.09
N GLN A 86 0.65 -6.24 -1.42
CA GLN A 86 1.85 -6.67 -2.14
C GLN A 86 3.07 -5.80 -1.81
N ALA A 87 2.85 -4.50 -1.58
CA ALA A 87 3.88 -3.56 -1.15
C ALA A 87 4.25 -3.70 0.35
N GLY A 88 3.57 -4.56 1.11
CA GLY A 88 3.77 -4.71 2.55
C GLY A 88 3.18 -3.57 3.37
N PHE A 89 2.22 -2.81 2.81
CA PHE A 89 1.45 -1.77 3.49
C PHE A 89 0.09 -2.30 3.96
N GLN A 90 -0.62 -1.50 4.73
CA GLN A 90 -1.99 -1.76 5.17
C GLN A 90 -2.93 -0.70 4.58
N MET A 91 -4.23 -1.02 4.46
CA MET A 91 -5.22 -0.05 4.00
C MET A 91 -5.32 1.18 4.91
N THR A 92 -5.01 1.02 6.20
CA THR A 92 -4.92 2.11 7.18
C THR A 92 -3.74 3.06 6.97
N ASP A 93 -2.74 2.67 6.17
CA ASP A 93 -1.63 3.54 5.80
C ASP A 93 -2.01 4.53 4.68
N ILE A 94 -3.18 4.35 4.04
CA ILE A 94 -3.65 5.25 2.97
C ILE A 94 -3.99 6.62 3.57
N VAL A 95 -3.30 7.65 3.11
CA VAL A 95 -3.47 9.03 3.57
C VAL A 95 -4.17 9.93 2.54
N SER A 96 -4.12 9.56 1.25
CA SER A 96 -4.72 10.34 0.17
C SER A 96 -5.29 9.45 -0.93
N VAL A 97 -6.43 9.85 -1.48
CA VAL A 97 -7.13 9.15 -2.56
C VAL A 97 -7.62 10.16 -3.59
N THR A 98 -7.44 9.84 -4.87
CA THR A 98 -8.11 10.55 -5.95
C THR A 98 -9.06 9.60 -6.67
N VAL A 99 -10.31 10.01 -6.79
CA VAL A 99 -11.36 9.28 -7.49
C VAL A 99 -11.72 10.01 -8.76
N TYR A 100 -11.59 9.34 -9.89
CA TYR A 100 -12.04 9.81 -11.20
C TYR A 100 -13.35 9.11 -11.54
N VAL A 101 -14.38 9.87 -11.92
CA VAL A 101 -15.69 9.33 -12.34
C VAL A 101 -16.09 9.92 -13.69
N THR A 102 -16.80 9.15 -14.50
CA THR A 102 -17.31 9.64 -15.80
C THR A 102 -18.63 10.35 -15.65
N ASP A 103 -19.40 10.10 -14.55
CA ASP A 103 -20.64 10.77 -14.25
C ASP A 103 -20.74 11.13 -12.76
N LEU A 104 -21.06 12.39 -12.46
CA LEU A 104 -21.27 12.84 -11.08
C LEU A 104 -22.55 12.27 -10.46
N ALA A 105 -23.53 11.84 -11.27
CA ALA A 105 -24.72 11.18 -10.77
C ALA A 105 -24.42 9.83 -10.07
N ASP A 106 -23.30 9.21 -10.38
CA ASP A 106 -22.84 7.97 -9.76
C ASP A 106 -22.21 8.17 -8.37
N VAL A 107 -21.83 9.42 -8.01
CA VAL A 107 -21.11 9.71 -6.76
C VAL A 107 -21.85 9.27 -5.49
N PRO A 108 -23.18 9.45 -5.34
CA PRO A 108 -23.87 8.97 -4.15
C PRO A 108 -23.82 7.45 -3.95
N ALA A 109 -23.93 6.67 -5.04
CA ALA A 109 -23.85 5.21 -5.01
C ALA A 109 -22.40 4.75 -4.73
N MET A 110 -21.42 5.35 -5.40
CA MET A 110 -19.99 5.15 -5.15
C MET A 110 -19.66 5.41 -3.67
N ASN A 111 -20.12 6.50 -3.09
CA ASN A 111 -19.86 6.87 -1.71
C ASN A 111 -20.35 5.82 -0.70
N LYS A 112 -21.48 5.16 -0.95
CA LYS A 112 -22.00 4.10 -0.07
C LYS A 112 -21.00 2.93 0.03
N VAL A 113 -20.39 2.55 -1.09
CA VAL A 113 -19.35 1.50 -1.14
C VAL A 113 -18.05 1.99 -0.50
N TYR A 114 -17.61 3.18 -0.87
CA TYR A 114 -16.38 3.79 -0.38
C TYR A 114 -16.38 3.89 1.15
N ILE A 115 -17.45 4.38 1.76
CA ILE A 115 -17.60 4.50 3.23
C ILE A 115 -17.47 3.14 3.89
N LYS A 116 -18.02 2.09 3.29
CA LYS A 116 -18.02 0.74 3.85
C LYS A 116 -16.65 0.05 3.76
N LEU A 117 -15.91 0.28 2.66
CA LEU A 117 -14.70 -0.49 2.35
C LEU A 117 -13.40 0.23 2.71
N MET A 118 -13.39 1.56 2.75
CA MET A 118 -12.20 2.31 3.14
C MET A 118 -12.07 2.40 4.67
N PRO A 119 -10.83 2.38 5.20
CA PRO A 119 -10.58 2.41 6.64
C PRO A 119 -11.06 3.70 7.30
N ASP A 120 -11.20 3.67 8.61
CA ASP A 120 -11.39 4.85 9.46
C ASP A 120 -10.11 5.12 10.31
N PRO A 121 -9.71 6.41 10.45
CA PRO A 121 -10.30 7.61 9.83
C PRO A 121 -10.14 7.58 8.31
N LYS A 122 -11.13 8.19 7.60
CA LYS A 122 -11.09 8.24 6.14
C LYS A 122 -9.88 9.06 5.65
N PRO A 123 -9.16 8.62 4.59
CA PRO A 123 -8.09 9.41 3.98
C PRO A 123 -8.64 10.70 3.35
N ALA A 124 -7.76 11.69 3.17
CA ALA A 124 -8.08 12.84 2.35
C ALA A 124 -8.48 12.39 0.93
N ARG A 125 -9.54 13.01 0.34
CA ARG A 125 -10.03 12.59 -0.96
C ARG A 125 -10.40 13.76 -1.87
N ALA A 126 -9.96 13.67 -3.13
CA ALA A 126 -10.54 14.42 -4.24
C ALA A 126 -11.43 13.50 -5.08
N THR A 127 -12.56 14.03 -5.58
CA THR A 127 -13.41 13.34 -6.56
C THR A 127 -13.60 14.26 -7.76
N VAL A 128 -13.23 13.77 -8.95
CA VAL A 128 -13.15 14.57 -10.19
C VAL A 128 -13.94 13.87 -11.29
N LYS A 129 -14.79 14.64 -11.98
CA LYS A 129 -15.39 14.17 -13.23
C LYS A 129 -14.37 14.28 -14.36
N VAL A 130 -14.25 13.21 -15.15
CA VAL A 130 -13.41 13.15 -16.34
C VAL A 130 -14.27 12.90 -17.58
N ALA A 131 -13.71 13.23 -18.76
CA ALA A 131 -14.41 13.04 -20.03
C ALA A 131 -14.60 11.56 -20.39
N GLY A 132 -13.73 10.68 -19.92
CA GLY A 132 -13.78 9.23 -20.11
C GLY A 132 -12.63 8.55 -19.41
N LEU A 133 -12.75 7.24 -19.23
CA LEU A 133 -11.74 6.33 -18.70
C LEU A 133 -11.49 5.22 -19.74
N ILE A 134 -10.41 4.45 -19.55
CA ILE A 134 -10.06 3.37 -20.49
C ILE A 134 -11.12 2.26 -20.41
N GLY A 135 -11.54 1.77 -21.55
CA GLY A 135 -12.61 0.78 -21.67
C GLY A 135 -13.96 1.34 -21.21
N ASP A 136 -14.79 0.50 -20.62
CA ASP A 136 -16.14 0.87 -20.14
C ASP A 136 -16.12 1.28 -18.65
N ALA A 137 -14.97 1.73 -18.15
CA ALA A 137 -14.83 2.12 -16.74
C ALA A 137 -15.63 3.39 -16.44
N LYS A 138 -16.41 3.34 -15.37
CA LYS A 138 -17.13 4.49 -14.79
C LYS A 138 -16.33 5.15 -13.68
N ILE A 139 -15.35 4.44 -13.12
CA ILE A 139 -14.54 4.89 -11.99
C ILE A 139 -13.10 4.41 -12.14
N GLU A 140 -12.16 5.25 -11.70
CA GLU A 140 -10.78 4.90 -11.47
C GLU A 140 -10.35 5.53 -10.13
N ILE A 141 -9.55 4.82 -9.35
CA ILE A 141 -9.10 5.29 -8.04
C ILE A 141 -7.59 5.14 -7.94
N SER A 142 -6.88 6.22 -7.59
CA SER A 142 -5.47 6.18 -7.20
C SER A 142 -5.32 6.52 -5.72
N ALA A 143 -4.22 6.06 -5.10
CA ALA A 143 -3.99 6.26 -3.68
C ALA A 143 -2.52 6.52 -3.36
N ILE A 144 -2.29 7.17 -2.23
CA ILE A 144 -0.97 7.32 -1.61
C ILE A 144 -1.09 6.77 -0.19
N ALA A 145 -0.18 5.85 0.17
CA ALA A 145 -0.06 5.31 1.51
C ALA A 145 1.30 5.66 2.11
N VAL A 146 1.34 5.92 3.42
CA VAL A 146 2.56 6.29 4.16
C VAL A 146 2.64 5.45 5.42
N LYS A 147 3.74 4.72 5.60
CA LYS A 147 4.05 4.01 6.86
C LYS A 147 4.54 4.99 7.91
N HIS A 148 4.05 4.81 9.12
CA HIS A 148 4.47 5.55 10.32
C HIS A 148 5.54 4.81 11.10
#